data_faa0bc15e1ec0ca2950624a12abf6bb9
#
_entry.id   faa0bc15e1ec0ca2950624a12abf6bb9
#
_cell.length_a   1.000
_cell.length_b   1.000
_cell.length_c   1.000
_cell.angle_alpha   90.00
_cell.angle_beta   90.00
_cell.angle_gamma   90.00
#
_symmetry.space_group_name_H-M   'P 1'
#
loop_
_entity.id
_entity.type
_entity.pdbx_description
1 polymer ?
#
loop_
_entity_poly.entity_id
_entity_poly.type
_entity_poly.pdbx_seq_one_letter_code
_entity_poly.pdbx_strand_id
1 'polypeptide(L)'
;IECEHQLRAQQVVSVSSSPLRDGQGNFMGTVMVIRDITLLRDVERELRERNQFHNLVGRNKTMQKIYRLLEDLANLDTTVLITGESGTGKELVARALHYSGNRAFKPFTTVNCSALAESLLESELFGHVKGAFTGAIKDRMGRFETANGGTIFLDEIGDISPLIQLKLLRVLQEKEFERVGESTPR
;
A
#
# COMPACT_ATOMS: atom_id res chain seq x y z
N ILE A 1 -27.85 1.54 -2.07
CA ILE A 1 -27.49 0.39 -1.21
C ILE A 1 -26.87 -0.64 -2.12
N GLU A 2 -25.65 -1.02 -1.81
CA GLU A 2 -24.90 -2.03 -2.54
C GLU A 2 -24.79 -3.29 -1.69
N CYS A 3 -25.17 -4.44 -2.22
CA CYS A 3 -25.10 -5.72 -1.53
C CYS A 3 -24.51 -6.78 -2.45
N GLU A 4 -23.75 -7.69 -1.88
CA GLU A 4 -23.25 -8.87 -2.57
C GLU A 4 -24.05 -10.10 -2.13
N HIS A 5 -24.53 -10.90 -3.08
CA HIS A 5 -25.28 -12.12 -2.82
C HIS A 5 -24.73 -13.30 -3.61
N GLN A 6 -24.74 -14.47 -3.00
CA GLN A 6 -24.38 -15.72 -3.63
C GLN A 6 -25.67 -16.38 -4.20
N LEU A 7 -25.83 -16.38 -5.52
CA LEU A 7 -27.03 -16.89 -6.20
C LEU A 7 -27.01 -18.41 -6.43
N ARG A 8 -25.84 -18.98 -6.57
CA ARG A 8 -25.59 -20.44 -6.62
C ARG A 8 -24.30 -20.71 -5.88
N ALA A 9 -24.03 -21.97 -5.54
CA ALA A 9 -22.84 -22.33 -4.72
C ALA A 9 -21.48 -21.82 -5.24
N GLN A 10 -21.44 -21.21 -6.44
CA GLN A 10 -20.21 -20.74 -7.08
C GLN A 10 -20.34 -19.37 -7.77
N GLN A 11 -21.47 -18.66 -7.64
CA GLN A 11 -21.63 -17.36 -8.30
C GLN A 11 -21.77 -16.23 -7.28
N VAL A 12 -20.98 -15.17 -7.47
CA VAL A 12 -21.01 -13.94 -6.67
C VAL A 12 -21.49 -12.80 -7.55
N VAL A 13 -22.53 -12.09 -7.12
CA VAL A 13 -23.06 -10.95 -7.84
C VAL A 13 -23.03 -9.70 -6.98
N SER A 14 -22.72 -8.59 -7.62
CA SER A 14 -22.90 -7.25 -7.04
C SER A 14 -24.26 -6.73 -7.51
N VAL A 15 -25.06 -6.26 -6.55
CA VAL A 15 -26.39 -5.69 -6.81
C VAL A 15 -26.40 -4.26 -6.34
N SER A 16 -26.62 -3.33 -7.26
CA SER A 16 -26.84 -1.92 -6.95
C SER A 16 -28.26 -1.52 -7.33
N SER A 17 -28.94 -0.76 -6.46
CA SER A 17 -30.29 -0.29 -6.73
C SER A 17 -30.39 1.23 -6.55
N SER A 18 -31.12 1.87 -7.46
CA SER A 18 -31.40 3.31 -7.43
C SER A 18 -32.87 3.56 -7.67
N PRO A 19 -33.50 4.47 -6.91
CA PRO A 19 -34.90 4.85 -7.13
C PRO A 19 -35.04 5.61 -8.46
N LEU A 20 -36.03 5.23 -9.27
CA LEU A 20 -36.43 5.96 -10.45
C LEU A 20 -37.52 6.94 -10.06
N ARG A 21 -37.34 8.21 -10.40
CA ARG A 21 -38.30 9.29 -10.13
C ARG A 21 -38.71 9.97 -11.43
N ASP A 22 -39.96 10.43 -11.51
CA ASP A 22 -40.40 11.24 -12.62
C ASP A 22 -39.85 12.69 -12.55
N GLY A 23 -40.13 13.51 -13.58
CA GLY A 23 -39.71 14.90 -13.63
C GLY A 23 -40.31 15.80 -12.54
N GLN A 24 -41.30 15.28 -11.77
CA GLN A 24 -41.93 15.93 -10.62
C GLN A 24 -41.43 15.40 -9.26
N GLY A 25 -40.49 14.41 -9.30
CA GLY A 25 -39.88 13.83 -8.11
C GLY A 25 -40.63 12.63 -7.52
N ASN A 26 -41.76 12.21 -8.09
CA ASN A 26 -42.53 11.07 -7.61
C ASN A 26 -41.81 9.75 -7.90
N PHE A 27 -41.92 8.80 -6.99
CA PHE A 27 -41.35 7.48 -7.15
C PHE A 27 -42.07 6.69 -8.25
N MET A 28 -41.36 6.30 -9.31
CA MET A 28 -41.89 5.49 -10.41
C MET A 28 -41.48 4.01 -10.28
N GLY A 29 -40.40 3.73 -9.60
CA GLY A 29 -39.88 2.37 -9.48
C GLY A 29 -38.45 2.34 -8.98
N THR A 30 -37.82 1.18 -9.16
CA THR A 30 -36.41 0.99 -8.78
C THR A 30 -35.67 0.37 -9.98
N VAL A 31 -34.57 0.98 -10.38
CA VAL A 31 -33.63 0.37 -11.32
C VAL A 31 -32.64 -0.45 -10.50
N MET A 32 -32.51 -1.72 -10.88
CA MET A 32 -31.57 -2.65 -10.27
C MET A 32 -30.55 -3.08 -11.31
N VAL A 33 -29.27 -2.90 -11.00
CA VAL A 33 -28.14 -3.39 -11.82
C VAL A 33 -27.55 -4.58 -11.10
N ILE A 34 -27.58 -5.73 -11.74
CA ILE A 34 -26.97 -6.98 -11.26
C ILE A 34 -25.74 -7.24 -12.12
N ARG A 35 -24.59 -7.37 -11.49
CA ARG A 35 -23.31 -7.62 -12.16
C ARG A 35 -22.71 -8.91 -11.61
N ASP A 36 -22.44 -9.88 -12.47
CA ASP A 36 -21.67 -11.07 -12.09
C ASP A 36 -20.20 -10.66 -11.90
N ILE A 37 -19.71 -10.85 -10.68
CA ILE A 37 -18.33 -10.53 -10.29
C ILE A 37 -17.56 -11.79 -9.87
N THR A 38 -18.05 -12.97 -10.20
CA THR A 38 -17.46 -14.26 -9.81
C THR A 38 -16.01 -14.35 -10.25
N LEU A 39 -15.72 -14.09 -11.53
CA LEU A 39 -14.36 -14.15 -12.06
C LEU A 39 -13.44 -13.13 -11.36
N LEU A 40 -13.96 -11.92 -11.09
CA LEU A 40 -13.18 -10.90 -10.39
C LEU A 40 -12.83 -11.37 -8.97
N ARG A 41 -13.79 -11.94 -8.24
CA ARG A 41 -13.60 -12.49 -6.90
C ARG A 41 -12.65 -13.69 -6.88
N ASP A 42 -12.74 -14.56 -7.87
CA ASP A 42 -11.85 -15.71 -7.98
C ASP A 42 -10.40 -15.26 -8.24
N VAL A 43 -10.21 -14.31 -9.15
CA VAL A 43 -8.87 -13.71 -9.40
C VAL A 43 -8.36 -12.98 -8.17
N GLU A 44 -9.17 -12.19 -7.49
CA GLU A 44 -8.81 -11.54 -6.24
C GLU A 44 -8.45 -12.56 -5.15
N ARG A 45 -9.21 -13.65 -5.06
CA ARG A 45 -8.94 -14.75 -4.11
C ARG A 45 -7.64 -15.47 -4.45
N GLU A 46 -7.42 -15.84 -5.71
CA GLU A 46 -6.15 -16.43 -6.15
C GLU A 46 -4.95 -15.50 -5.91
N LEU A 47 -5.09 -14.21 -6.21
CA LEU A 47 -4.08 -13.20 -5.90
C LEU A 47 -3.86 -13.10 -4.38
N ARG A 48 -4.91 -13.12 -3.60
CA ARG A 48 -4.85 -13.11 -2.14
C ARG A 48 -4.21 -14.39 -1.58
N GLU A 49 -4.58 -15.57 -2.09
CA GLU A 49 -4.01 -16.86 -1.70
C GLU A 49 -2.54 -16.99 -2.14
N ARG A 50 -2.18 -16.51 -3.34
CA ARG A 50 -0.78 -16.42 -3.79
C ARG A 50 0.03 -15.43 -2.96
N ASN A 51 -0.61 -14.43 -2.37
CA ASN A 51 0.01 -13.37 -1.60
C ASN A 51 -0.13 -13.55 -0.07
N GLN A 52 -0.98 -14.47 0.41
CA GLN A 52 -1.07 -14.81 1.81
C GLN A 52 0.21 -15.51 2.27
N PHE A 53 0.92 -14.87 3.19
CA PHE A 53 2.17 -15.39 3.78
C PHE A 53 3.21 -15.84 2.76
N HIS A 54 3.37 -15.13 1.65
CA HIS A 54 4.32 -15.43 0.57
C HIS A 54 5.66 -15.90 1.11
N ASN A 55 5.95 -17.18 0.94
CA ASN A 55 7.23 -17.81 1.25
C ASN A 55 7.70 -17.65 2.71
N LEU A 56 6.86 -17.14 3.63
CA LEU A 56 7.14 -17.23 5.06
C LEU A 56 6.85 -18.66 5.51
N VAL A 57 7.90 -19.48 5.59
CA VAL A 57 7.78 -20.87 6.01
C VAL A 57 8.25 -21.00 7.45
N GLY A 58 7.33 -21.38 8.35
CA GLY A 58 7.70 -21.64 9.74
C GLY A 58 6.59 -22.33 10.52
N ARG A 59 6.90 -23.47 11.12
CA ARG A 59 5.93 -24.26 11.92
C ARG A 59 6.14 -24.12 13.42
N ASN A 60 7.19 -23.44 13.85
CA ASN A 60 7.48 -23.29 15.27
C ASN A 60 6.54 -22.27 15.95
N LYS A 61 6.45 -22.34 17.28
CA LYS A 61 5.57 -21.47 18.07
C LYS A 61 5.88 -19.97 17.90
N THR A 62 7.14 -19.62 17.65
CA THR A 62 7.56 -18.23 17.46
C THR A 62 7.03 -17.67 16.13
N MET A 63 7.14 -18.43 15.03
CA MET A 63 6.59 -18.03 13.73
C MET A 63 5.07 -17.91 13.78
N GLN A 64 4.39 -18.81 14.49
CA GLN A 64 2.93 -18.72 14.67
C GLN A 64 2.51 -17.44 15.42
N LYS A 65 3.32 -16.97 16.38
CA LYS A 65 3.08 -15.67 17.03
C LYS A 65 3.28 -14.50 16.06
N ILE A 66 4.31 -14.57 15.20
CA ILE A 66 4.58 -13.56 14.17
C ILE A 66 3.41 -13.49 13.18
N TYR A 67 2.89 -14.63 12.70
CA TYR A 67 1.76 -14.66 11.78
C TYR A 67 0.52 -13.99 12.38
N ARG A 68 0.17 -14.31 13.62
CA ARG A 68 -0.96 -13.63 14.31
C ARG A 68 -0.74 -12.14 14.44
N LEU A 69 0.48 -11.73 14.82
CA LEU A 69 0.82 -10.31 14.93
C LEU A 69 0.68 -9.59 13.57
N LEU A 70 1.09 -10.24 12.47
CA LEU A 70 0.93 -9.69 11.12
C LEU A 70 -0.54 -9.54 10.73
N GLU A 71 -1.38 -10.54 11.06
CA GLU A 71 -2.84 -10.48 10.86
C GLU A 71 -3.46 -9.32 11.64
N ASP A 72 -3.09 -9.16 12.90
CA ASP A 72 -3.59 -8.08 13.77
C ASP A 72 -3.18 -6.68 13.25
N LEU A 73 -1.93 -6.54 12.76
CA LEU A 73 -1.40 -5.29 12.25
C LEU A 73 -1.84 -4.94 10.83
N ALA A 74 -2.20 -5.92 10.02
CA ALA A 74 -2.44 -5.76 8.58
C ALA A 74 -3.55 -4.74 8.25
N ASN A 75 -4.53 -4.57 9.14
CA ASN A 75 -5.66 -3.67 8.97
C ASN A 75 -5.48 -2.32 9.69
N LEU A 76 -4.33 -2.10 10.31
CA LEU A 76 -4.04 -0.85 11.02
C LEU A 76 -3.23 0.10 10.16
N ASP A 77 -3.58 1.40 10.24
CA ASP A 77 -2.82 2.49 9.63
C ASP A 77 -1.68 2.93 10.56
N THR A 78 -0.66 2.08 10.68
CA THR A 78 0.46 2.33 11.58
C THR A 78 1.80 2.08 10.91
N THR A 79 2.83 2.72 11.44
CA THR A 79 4.22 2.44 11.05
C THR A 79 4.72 1.21 11.81
N VAL A 80 5.29 0.26 11.09
CA VAL A 80 5.83 -0.99 11.65
C VAL A 80 7.35 -1.01 11.46
N LEU A 81 8.08 -1.24 12.55
CA LEU A 81 9.51 -1.50 12.51
C LEU A 81 9.76 -3.00 12.49
N ILE A 82 10.43 -3.49 11.45
CA ILE A 82 10.82 -4.89 11.30
C ILE A 82 12.32 -5.00 11.60
N THR A 83 12.69 -5.74 12.63
CA THR A 83 14.08 -5.96 13.04
C THR A 83 14.48 -7.43 12.85
N GLY A 84 15.75 -7.64 12.51
CA GLY A 84 16.31 -8.98 12.30
C GLY A 84 17.63 -8.92 11.55
N GLU A 85 18.41 -9.99 11.61
CA GLU A 85 19.67 -10.13 10.89
C GLU A 85 19.47 -10.08 9.38
N SER A 86 20.55 -9.86 8.62
CA SER A 86 20.48 -9.90 7.16
C SER A 86 20.04 -11.29 6.69
N GLY A 87 19.21 -11.34 5.64
CA GLY A 87 18.73 -12.60 5.08
C GLY A 87 17.59 -13.30 5.84
N THR A 88 17.10 -12.75 6.97
CA THR A 88 16.00 -13.37 7.76
C THR A 88 14.62 -13.22 7.13
N GLY A 89 14.51 -12.55 5.99
CA GLY A 89 13.24 -12.39 5.27
C GLY A 89 12.41 -11.18 5.68
N LYS A 90 13.03 -10.09 6.14
CA LYS A 90 12.34 -8.84 6.51
C LYS A 90 11.41 -8.32 5.42
N GLU A 91 11.84 -8.37 4.16
CA GLU A 91 11.01 -7.98 3.02
C GLU A 91 9.78 -8.89 2.85
N LEU A 92 9.92 -10.20 3.09
CA LEU A 92 8.79 -11.13 3.05
C LEU A 92 7.74 -10.80 4.11
N VAL A 93 8.20 -10.40 5.31
CA VAL A 93 7.31 -9.92 6.39
C VAL A 93 6.58 -8.66 5.98
N ALA A 94 7.27 -7.68 5.36
CA ALA A 94 6.66 -6.44 4.89
C ALA A 94 5.63 -6.72 3.77
N ARG A 95 5.93 -7.63 2.85
CA ARG A 95 5.00 -8.07 1.80
C ARG A 95 3.79 -8.78 2.40
N ALA A 96 4.00 -9.70 3.35
CA ALA A 96 2.91 -10.39 4.02
C ALA A 96 1.98 -9.40 4.72
N LEU A 97 2.52 -8.41 5.43
CA LEU A 97 1.75 -7.37 6.10
C LEU A 97 0.90 -6.56 5.10
N HIS A 98 1.49 -6.15 3.97
CA HIS A 98 0.79 -5.39 2.93
C HIS A 98 -0.36 -6.19 2.31
N TYR A 99 -0.07 -7.40 1.85
CA TYR A 99 -1.02 -8.20 1.10
C TYR A 99 -2.11 -8.87 1.97
N SER A 100 -1.90 -8.95 3.28
CA SER A 100 -2.93 -9.44 4.23
C SER A 100 -3.92 -8.35 4.66
N GLY A 101 -3.64 -7.08 4.36
CA GLY A 101 -4.42 -5.94 4.86
C GLY A 101 -5.33 -5.30 3.81
N ASN A 102 -5.97 -4.22 4.23
CA ASN A 102 -6.88 -3.41 3.41
C ASN A 102 -6.21 -2.75 2.20
N ARG A 103 -4.86 -2.71 2.18
CA ARG A 103 -4.05 -2.12 1.11
C ARG A 103 -3.51 -3.16 0.11
N ALA A 104 -3.97 -4.40 0.16
CA ALA A 104 -3.47 -5.51 -0.67
C ALA A 104 -3.47 -5.23 -2.18
N PHE A 105 -4.38 -4.38 -2.66
CA PHE A 105 -4.49 -3.97 -4.07
C PHE A 105 -3.94 -2.57 -4.34
N LYS A 106 -3.28 -1.97 -3.37
CA LYS A 106 -2.65 -0.66 -3.49
C LYS A 106 -1.16 -0.81 -3.81
N PRO A 107 -0.46 0.25 -4.21
CA PRO A 107 0.97 0.17 -4.49
C PRO A 107 1.78 -0.35 -3.30
N PHE A 108 2.69 -1.28 -3.57
CA PHE A 108 3.73 -1.69 -2.64
C PHE A 108 5.08 -1.26 -3.23
N THR A 109 5.71 -0.29 -2.60
CA THR A 109 6.97 0.31 -3.06
C THR A 109 8.10 -0.08 -2.11
N THR A 110 9.18 -0.64 -2.65
CA THR A 110 10.38 -0.99 -1.87
C THR A 110 11.51 -0.05 -2.21
N VAL A 111 12.26 0.36 -1.19
CA VAL A 111 13.49 1.16 -1.35
C VAL A 111 14.55 0.57 -0.45
N ASN A 112 15.70 0.22 -1.02
CA ASN A 112 16.88 -0.11 -0.24
C ASN A 112 17.67 1.17 0.01
N CYS A 113 17.78 1.56 1.29
CA CYS A 113 18.38 2.82 1.70
C CYS A 113 19.91 2.83 1.70
N SER A 114 20.56 1.65 1.74
CA SER A 114 22.02 1.55 1.70
C SER A 114 22.59 1.49 0.27
N ALA A 115 21.75 1.19 -0.72
CA ALA A 115 22.19 0.95 -2.10
C ALA A 115 22.56 2.21 -2.89
N LEU A 116 22.23 3.41 -2.38
CA LEU A 116 22.36 4.68 -3.12
C LEU A 116 23.17 5.71 -2.33
N ALA A 117 23.91 6.56 -3.05
CA ALA A 117 24.49 7.74 -2.46
C ALA A 117 23.38 8.66 -1.89
N GLU A 118 23.67 9.39 -0.82
CA GLU A 118 22.71 10.20 -0.05
C GLU A 118 21.83 11.10 -0.93
N SER A 119 22.42 11.87 -1.84
CA SER A 119 21.69 12.79 -2.72
C SER A 119 20.77 12.06 -3.70
N LEU A 120 21.16 10.86 -4.15
CA LEU A 120 20.33 10.02 -5.00
C LEU A 120 19.20 9.40 -4.19
N LEU A 121 19.47 8.93 -2.98
CA LEU A 121 18.47 8.37 -2.08
C LEU A 121 17.41 9.42 -1.72
N GLU A 122 17.83 10.66 -1.42
CA GLU A 122 16.93 11.78 -1.14
C GLU A 122 15.99 12.03 -2.34
N SER A 123 16.58 12.12 -3.54
CA SER A 123 15.81 12.33 -4.77
C SER A 123 14.89 11.13 -5.11
N GLU A 124 15.31 9.90 -4.86
CA GLU A 124 14.44 8.73 -5.02
C GLU A 124 13.27 8.74 -4.03
N LEU A 125 13.52 9.02 -2.76
CA LEU A 125 12.49 8.99 -1.72
C LEU A 125 11.46 10.11 -1.91
N PHE A 126 11.93 11.36 -2.03
CA PHE A 126 11.08 12.55 -1.98
C PHE A 126 10.78 13.15 -3.35
N GLY A 127 11.52 12.74 -4.41
CA GLY A 127 11.45 13.39 -5.72
C GLY A 127 12.23 14.70 -5.79
N HIS A 128 12.28 15.29 -6.96
CA HIS A 128 12.92 16.60 -7.17
C HIS A 128 12.21 17.41 -8.24
N VAL A 129 12.38 18.72 -8.17
CA VAL A 129 11.98 19.63 -9.23
C VAL A 129 13.15 19.92 -10.18
N LYS A 130 12.86 20.33 -11.39
CA LYS A 130 13.86 20.73 -12.37
C LYS A 130 14.77 21.82 -11.78
N GLY A 131 16.07 21.63 -11.91
CA GLY A 131 17.09 22.57 -11.40
C GLY A 131 17.47 22.38 -9.94
N ALA A 132 16.91 21.42 -9.21
CA ALA A 132 17.20 21.15 -7.82
C ALA A 132 18.69 20.83 -7.54
N PHE A 133 19.35 20.21 -8.51
CA PHE A 133 20.78 19.89 -8.49
C PHE A 133 21.35 19.76 -9.90
N THR A 134 22.68 19.68 -10.03
CA THR A 134 23.33 19.49 -11.33
C THR A 134 22.89 18.15 -11.96
N GLY A 135 22.18 18.22 -13.09
CA GLY A 135 21.60 17.04 -13.76
C GLY A 135 20.10 16.86 -13.55
N ALA A 136 19.43 17.67 -12.72
CA ALA A 136 17.97 17.69 -12.58
C ALA A 136 17.31 18.40 -13.78
N ILE A 137 17.24 17.71 -14.92
CA ILE A 137 16.75 18.25 -16.21
C ILE A 137 15.23 18.42 -16.21
N LYS A 138 14.50 17.60 -15.45
CA LYS A 138 13.04 17.58 -15.35
C LYS A 138 12.59 17.26 -13.95
N ASP A 139 11.32 17.54 -13.65
CA ASP A 139 10.67 17.09 -12.42
C ASP A 139 10.61 15.57 -12.36
N ARG A 140 10.76 15.02 -11.15
CA ARG A 140 10.64 13.59 -10.89
C ARG A 140 9.85 13.34 -9.61
N MET A 141 8.85 12.48 -9.71
CA MET A 141 8.10 12.01 -8.55
C MET A 141 8.96 11.08 -7.70
N GLY A 142 8.85 11.22 -6.37
CA GLY A 142 9.51 10.35 -5.40
C GLY A 142 8.72 9.08 -5.08
N ARG A 143 9.37 8.18 -4.32
CA ARG A 143 8.76 6.92 -3.89
C ARG A 143 7.61 7.14 -2.93
N PHE A 144 7.67 8.14 -2.05
CA PHE A 144 6.54 8.49 -1.18
C PHE A 144 5.31 8.89 -1.98
N GLU A 145 5.48 9.70 -3.02
CA GLU A 145 4.39 10.12 -3.89
C GLU A 145 3.79 8.94 -4.67
N THR A 146 4.63 8.05 -5.21
CA THR A 146 4.16 6.85 -5.94
C THR A 146 3.54 5.79 -5.04
N ALA A 147 3.88 5.78 -3.75
CA ALA A 147 3.32 4.86 -2.76
C ALA A 147 2.04 5.41 -2.10
N ASN A 148 1.58 6.59 -2.48
CA ASN A 148 0.43 7.24 -1.85
C ASN A 148 -0.81 6.34 -1.86
N GLY A 149 -1.45 6.21 -0.69
CA GLY A 149 -2.56 5.30 -0.45
C GLY A 149 -2.18 3.82 -0.35
N GLY A 150 -0.90 3.48 -0.56
CA GLY A 150 -0.35 2.13 -0.49
C GLY A 150 0.57 1.90 0.70
N THR A 151 1.67 1.20 0.48
CA THR A 151 2.68 0.88 1.49
C THR A 151 4.08 1.12 0.91
N ILE A 152 4.93 1.79 1.67
CA ILE A 152 6.36 1.89 1.37
C ILE A 152 7.14 1.05 2.37
N PHE A 153 8.05 0.23 1.87
CA PHE A 153 9.01 -0.55 2.66
C PHE A 153 10.40 0.02 2.46
N LEU A 154 11.00 0.51 3.54
CA LEU A 154 12.34 1.06 3.58
C LEU A 154 13.26 0.00 4.20
N ASP A 155 14.08 -0.64 3.38
CA ASP A 155 15.07 -1.61 3.86
C ASP A 155 16.36 -0.90 4.27
N GLU A 156 17.08 -1.48 5.23
CA GLU A 156 18.35 -0.96 5.76
C GLU A 156 18.26 0.50 6.22
N ILE A 157 17.15 0.83 6.90
CA ILE A 157 16.86 2.19 7.39
C ILE A 157 17.90 2.71 8.40
N GLY A 158 18.71 1.83 9.00
CA GLY A 158 19.78 2.22 9.92
C GLY A 158 20.94 2.96 9.26
N ASP A 159 21.10 2.86 7.93
CA ASP A 159 22.25 3.40 7.21
C ASP A 159 22.01 4.80 6.62
N ILE A 160 20.86 5.41 6.86
CA ILE A 160 20.52 6.73 6.35
C ILE A 160 21.19 7.86 7.12
N SER A 161 21.52 8.93 6.39
CA SER A 161 22.11 10.14 6.97
C SER A 161 21.14 10.90 7.90
N PRO A 162 21.66 11.73 8.82
CA PRO A 162 20.84 12.57 9.69
C PRO A 162 19.87 13.47 8.93
N LEU A 163 20.25 13.95 7.75
CA LEU A 163 19.38 14.78 6.90
C LEU A 163 18.14 14.00 6.45
N ILE A 164 18.33 12.78 5.96
CA ILE A 164 17.22 11.92 5.53
C ILE A 164 16.38 11.49 6.74
N GLN A 165 17.01 11.22 7.90
CA GLN A 165 16.29 10.91 9.14
C GLN A 165 15.30 12.02 9.51
N LEU A 166 15.75 13.29 9.45
CA LEU A 166 14.92 14.45 9.76
C LEU A 166 13.71 14.56 8.81
N LYS A 167 13.93 14.36 7.50
CA LYS A 167 12.85 14.38 6.52
C LYS A 167 11.88 13.22 6.71
N LEU A 168 12.36 12.02 7.01
CA LEU A 168 11.51 10.88 7.32
C LEU A 168 10.70 11.07 8.60
N LEU A 169 11.27 11.70 9.61
CA LEU A 169 10.55 12.03 10.84
C LEU A 169 9.33 12.90 10.52
N ARG A 170 9.48 13.88 9.66
CA ARG A 170 8.37 14.73 9.19
C ARG A 170 7.28 13.92 8.49
N VAL A 171 7.68 13.01 7.58
CA VAL A 171 6.71 12.09 6.92
C VAL A 171 5.97 11.23 7.94
N LEU A 172 6.64 10.74 8.97
CA LEU A 172 6.02 9.89 9.98
C LEU A 172 5.03 10.65 10.87
N GLN A 173 5.36 11.89 11.24
CA GLN A 173 4.57 12.71 12.15
C GLN A 173 3.47 13.50 11.47
N GLU A 174 3.81 14.15 10.36
CA GLU A 174 2.93 15.11 9.67
C GLU A 174 2.24 14.50 8.45
N LYS A 175 2.74 13.34 7.96
CA LYS A 175 2.30 12.69 6.71
C LYS A 175 2.55 13.56 5.47
N GLU A 176 3.50 14.49 5.58
CA GLU A 176 3.88 15.43 4.54
C GLU A 176 5.38 15.37 4.27
N PHE A 177 5.76 15.72 3.05
CA PHE A 177 7.15 15.87 2.62
C PHE A 177 7.26 16.94 1.54
N GLU A 178 8.49 17.39 1.28
CA GLU A 178 8.84 18.34 0.23
C GLU A 178 9.77 17.66 -0.78
N ARG A 179 9.59 17.94 -2.06
CA ARG A 179 10.56 17.53 -3.09
C ARG A 179 11.87 18.31 -2.91
N VAL A 180 12.98 17.72 -3.38
CA VAL A 180 14.26 18.41 -3.41
C VAL A 180 14.17 19.63 -4.34
N GLY A 181 14.54 20.80 -3.81
CA GLY A 181 14.44 22.08 -4.52
C GLY A 181 13.07 22.75 -4.51
N GLU A 182 12.11 22.22 -3.76
CA GLU A 182 10.77 22.80 -3.56
C GLU A 182 10.48 22.93 -2.06
N SER A 183 9.69 23.94 -1.67
CA SER A 183 9.24 24.14 -0.29
C SER A 183 7.73 23.97 -0.13
N THR A 184 7.07 23.34 -1.11
CA THR A 184 5.63 23.08 -1.07
C THR A 184 5.40 21.71 -0.48
N PRO A 185 4.69 21.57 0.66
CA PRO A 185 4.33 20.28 1.25
C PRO A 185 3.40 19.46 0.33
N ARG A 186 3.56 18.17 0.39
CA ARG A 186 2.77 17.19 -0.38
C ARG A 186 2.27 16.07 0.51
#